data_0ffa9dfe677a9251a1618e510513d973
#
_entry.id   0ffa9dfe677a9251a1618e510513d973
#
_cell.length_a   1.000
_cell.length_b   1.000
_cell.length_c   1.000
_cell.angle_alpha   90.00
_cell.angle_beta   90.00
_cell.angle_gamma   90.00
#
_symmetry.space_group_name_H-M   'P 1'
#
loop_
_entity.id
_entity.type
_entity.pdbx_description
1 polymer ?
#
loop_
_entity_poly.entity_id
_entity_poly.type
_entity_poly.pdbx_seq_one_letter_code
_entity_poly.pdbx_strand_id
1 'polypeptide(L)'
;MKIKTETMETKSWKDIKDDVYGKKGTERRDELEREFESFKVGLLLRKAREEKNLTQEQLGEIVDKKRSYISRIENDGSNLTLKTLYDIVEKGLGGKVKISIEV
;
A
#
# COMPACT_ATOMS: atom_id res chain seq x y z
N MET A 1 7.59 4.58 3.34
CA MET A 1 6.27 5.22 3.48
C MET A 1 5.70 4.87 4.83
N LYS A 2 5.30 5.87 5.57
CA LYS A 2 4.80 5.65 6.92
C LYS A 2 3.31 5.93 6.97
N ILE A 3 2.54 4.94 7.40
CA ILE A 3 1.09 5.03 7.49
C ILE A 3 0.70 4.71 8.93
N LYS A 4 0.03 5.68 9.57
CA LYS A 4 -0.20 5.65 11.02
C LYS A 4 -1.01 4.46 11.54
N THR A 5 -1.90 3.92 10.73
CA THR A 5 -2.81 2.85 11.14
C THR A 5 -2.13 1.51 11.35
N GLU A 6 -0.83 1.41 11.05
CA GLU A 6 -0.13 0.14 10.96
C GLU A 6 0.71 -0.23 12.18
N THR A 7 0.89 0.67 13.12
CA THR A 7 1.91 0.51 14.17
C THR A 7 1.69 -0.73 15.04
N MET A 8 0.48 -0.99 15.47
CA MET A 8 0.20 -2.13 16.36
C MET A 8 0.13 -3.45 15.59
N GLU A 9 -0.51 -3.44 14.44
CA GLU A 9 -0.63 -4.62 13.60
C GLU A 9 0.71 -5.09 13.06
N THR A 10 1.60 -4.14 12.75
CA THR A 10 2.92 -4.44 12.22
C THR A 10 3.76 -5.26 13.18
N LYS A 11 3.70 -4.96 14.47
CA LYS A 11 4.45 -5.70 15.47
C LYS A 11 3.99 -7.16 15.56
N SER A 12 2.68 -7.39 15.67
CA SER A 12 2.10 -8.72 15.71
C SER A 12 2.36 -9.49 14.42
N TRP A 13 2.23 -8.83 13.30
CA TRP A 13 2.46 -9.43 12.00
C TRP A 13 3.92 -9.83 11.80
N LYS A 14 4.85 -9.03 12.30
CA LYS A 14 6.27 -9.35 12.21
C LYS A 14 6.59 -10.66 12.92
N ASP A 15 6.01 -10.88 14.11
CA ASP A 15 6.19 -12.11 14.85
C ASP A 15 5.63 -13.31 14.08
N ILE A 16 4.46 -13.16 13.49
CA ILE A 16 3.85 -14.21 12.68
C ILE A 16 4.70 -14.52 11.44
N LYS A 17 5.22 -13.50 10.76
CA LYS A 17 6.07 -13.70 9.59
C LYS A 17 7.35 -14.46 9.92
N ASP A 18 7.96 -14.17 11.05
CA ASP A 18 9.19 -14.86 11.47
C ASP A 18 8.94 -16.35 11.72
N ASP A 19 7.79 -16.70 12.26
CA ASP A 19 7.41 -18.08 12.52
C ASP A 19 7.04 -18.85 11.25
N VAL A 20 6.30 -18.20 10.34
CA VAL A 20 5.73 -18.86 9.15
C VAL A 20 6.70 -18.87 7.98
N TYR A 21 7.39 -17.76 7.73
CA TYR A 21 8.19 -17.56 6.52
C TYR A 21 9.69 -17.71 6.74
N GLY A 22 10.11 -17.99 7.97
CA GLY A 22 11.53 -18.10 8.31
C GLY A 22 12.11 -16.78 8.78
N LYS A 23 13.40 -16.84 9.14
CA LYS A 23 14.08 -15.69 9.71
C LYS A 23 14.35 -14.61 8.67
N LYS A 24 14.26 -13.36 9.13
CA LYS A 24 14.60 -12.20 8.31
C LYS A 24 16.06 -12.28 7.89
N GLY A 25 16.33 -11.95 6.63
CA GLY A 25 17.67 -12.02 6.05
C GLY A 25 17.86 -13.18 5.10
N THR A 26 16.96 -14.16 5.08
CA THR A 26 16.99 -15.19 4.04
C THR A 26 16.39 -14.60 2.75
N GLU A 27 16.90 -15.05 1.60
CA GLU A 27 16.42 -14.57 0.31
C GLU A 27 14.91 -14.75 0.16
N ARG A 28 14.40 -15.94 0.48
CA ARG A 28 12.96 -16.23 0.40
C ARG A 28 12.15 -15.34 1.33
N ARG A 29 12.63 -15.12 2.54
CA ARG A 29 11.94 -14.27 3.51
C ARG A 29 11.87 -12.82 3.03
N ASP A 30 12.97 -12.30 2.49
CA ASP A 30 13.02 -10.94 2.01
C ASP A 30 12.12 -10.73 0.79
N GLU A 31 12.04 -11.71 -0.10
CA GLU A 31 11.14 -11.66 -1.24
C GLU A 31 9.67 -11.65 -0.81
N LEU A 32 9.29 -12.52 0.13
CA LEU A 32 7.94 -12.56 0.67
C LEU A 32 7.57 -11.26 1.39
N GLU A 33 8.53 -10.66 2.08
CA GLU A 33 8.33 -9.38 2.74
C GLU A 33 8.04 -8.26 1.73
N ARG A 34 8.77 -8.22 0.63
CA ARG A 34 8.53 -7.23 -0.44
C ARG A 34 7.15 -7.41 -1.06
N GLU A 35 6.74 -8.64 -1.33
CA GLU A 35 5.41 -8.94 -1.86
C GLU A 35 4.32 -8.49 -0.89
N PHE A 36 4.52 -8.75 0.39
CA PHE A 36 3.58 -8.33 1.43
C PHE A 36 3.45 -6.81 1.52
N GLU A 37 4.57 -6.09 1.46
CA GLU A 37 4.55 -4.62 1.50
C GLU A 37 3.81 -4.04 0.29
N SER A 38 3.97 -4.63 -0.89
CA SER A 38 3.25 -4.22 -2.08
C SER A 38 1.75 -4.43 -1.94
N PHE A 39 1.34 -5.57 -1.39
CA PHE A 39 -0.06 -5.85 -1.09
C PHE A 39 -0.61 -4.87 -0.06
N LYS A 40 0.14 -4.59 0.97
CA LYS A 40 -0.24 -3.68 2.05
C LYS A 40 -0.50 -2.26 1.54
N VAL A 41 0.34 -1.75 0.65
CA VAL A 41 0.14 -0.43 0.06
C VAL A 41 -1.20 -0.37 -0.69
N GLY A 42 -1.50 -1.40 -1.49
CA GLY A 42 -2.78 -1.47 -2.20
C GLY A 42 -3.98 -1.45 -1.25
N LEU A 43 -3.89 -2.23 -0.18
CA LEU A 43 -4.96 -2.29 0.82
C LEU A 43 -5.17 -0.95 1.53
N LEU A 44 -4.10 -0.24 1.82
CA LEU A 44 -4.17 1.08 2.45
C LEU A 44 -4.80 2.12 1.54
N LEU A 45 -4.49 2.07 0.25
CA LEU A 45 -5.16 2.93 -0.74
C LEU A 45 -6.66 2.64 -0.80
N ARG A 46 -7.02 1.38 -0.78
CA ARG A 46 -8.43 0.98 -0.78
C ARG A 46 -9.16 1.50 0.47
N LYS A 47 -8.58 1.33 1.65
CA LYS A 47 -9.16 1.83 2.89
C LYS A 47 -9.35 3.33 2.86
N ALA A 48 -8.33 4.07 2.42
CA ALA A 48 -8.41 5.52 2.32
C ALA A 48 -9.50 5.97 1.35
N ARG A 49 -9.63 5.28 0.21
CA ARG A 49 -10.69 5.56 -0.75
C ARG A 49 -12.07 5.34 -0.14
N GLU A 50 -12.25 4.21 0.55
CA GLU A 50 -13.52 3.90 1.19
C GLU A 50 -13.89 4.90 2.30
N GLU A 51 -12.90 5.37 3.06
CA GLU A 51 -13.12 6.42 4.05
C GLU A 51 -13.59 7.74 3.45
N LYS A 52 -13.20 8.01 2.20
CA LYS A 52 -13.67 9.18 1.46
C LYS A 52 -14.97 8.94 0.72
N ASN A 53 -15.56 7.76 0.87
CA ASN A 53 -16.81 7.38 0.20
C ASN A 53 -16.73 7.47 -1.32
N LEU A 54 -15.57 7.14 -1.88
CA LEU A 54 -15.35 7.14 -3.31
C LEU A 54 -15.37 5.72 -3.86
N THR A 55 -15.98 5.54 -5.02
CA THR A 55 -15.86 4.29 -5.77
C THR A 55 -14.51 4.29 -6.51
N GLN A 56 -14.09 3.11 -6.97
CA GLN A 56 -12.90 2.99 -7.80
C GLN A 56 -13.01 3.84 -9.06
N GLU A 57 -14.20 3.88 -9.65
CA GLU A 57 -14.46 4.69 -10.84
C GLU A 57 -14.32 6.17 -10.53
N GLN A 58 -14.90 6.63 -9.43
CA GLN A 58 -14.82 8.04 -9.04
C GLN A 58 -13.38 8.47 -8.77
N LEU A 59 -12.62 7.66 -8.04
CA LEU A 59 -11.22 7.95 -7.81
C LEU A 59 -10.45 7.98 -9.13
N GLY A 60 -10.71 7.04 -10.02
CA GLY A 60 -10.09 7.00 -11.33
C GLY A 60 -10.33 8.27 -12.14
N GLU A 61 -11.55 8.79 -12.11
CA GLU A 61 -11.89 10.05 -12.79
C GLU A 61 -11.09 11.23 -12.25
N ILE A 62 -10.93 11.31 -10.93
CA ILE A 62 -10.20 12.42 -10.29
C ILE A 62 -8.72 12.40 -10.69
N VAL A 63 -8.11 11.22 -10.79
CA VAL A 63 -6.68 11.07 -11.05
C VAL A 63 -6.37 10.69 -12.51
N ASP A 64 -7.38 10.75 -13.35
CA ASP A 64 -7.26 10.43 -14.78
C ASP A 64 -6.73 9.02 -15.04
N LYS A 65 -7.31 8.06 -14.36
CA LYS A 65 -7.00 6.63 -14.49
C LYS A 65 -8.29 5.84 -14.68
N LYS A 66 -8.19 4.70 -15.34
CA LYS A 66 -9.34 3.81 -15.51
C LYS A 66 -9.65 3.08 -14.20
N ARG A 67 -10.92 2.72 -14.01
CA ARG A 67 -11.34 1.91 -12.87
C ARG A 67 -10.51 0.62 -12.75
N SER A 68 -10.24 -0.03 -13.87
CA SER A 68 -9.45 -1.26 -13.88
C SER A 68 -8.03 -1.06 -13.35
N TYR A 69 -7.45 0.11 -13.60
CA TYR A 69 -6.15 0.47 -13.05
C TYR A 69 -6.22 0.62 -11.53
N ILE A 70 -7.23 1.34 -11.03
CA ILE A 70 -7.41 1.53 -9.58
C ILE A 70 -7.63 0.16 -8.91
N SER A 71 -8.47 -0.68 -9.48
CA SER A 71 -8.70 -2.03 -8.96
C SER A 71 -7.40 -2.84 -8.88
N ARG A 72 -6.58 -2.76 -9.91
CA ARG A 72 -5.32 -3.50 -9.96
C ARG A 72 -4.33 -3.03 -8.89
N ILE A 73 -4.14 -1.73 -8.71
CA ILE A 73 -3.20 -1.22 -7.70
C ILE A 73 -3.69 -1.46 -6.28
N GLU A 74 -4.98 -1.50 -6.06
CA GLU A 74 -5.54 -1.82 -4.74
C GLU A 74 -5.35 -3.29 -4.40
N ASN A 75 -5.29 -4.16 -5.38
CA ASN A 75 -5.02 -5.58 -5.18
C ASN A 75 -3.51 -5.90 -5.14
N ASP A 76 -2.72 -5.13 -5.86
CA ASP A 76 -1.27 -5.31 -5.92
C ASP A 76 -0.60 -3.99 -6.29
N GLY A 77 0.06 -3.38 -5.32
CA GLY A 77 0.76 -2.11 -5.50
C GLY A 77 2.19 -2.23 -6.02
N SER A 78 2.62 -3.42 -6.44
CA SER A 78 4.03 -3.65 -6.83
C SER A 78 4.50 -2.82 -8.02
N ASN A 79 3.60 -2.48 -8.93
CA ASN A 79 3.92 -1.68 -10.12
C ASN A 79 3.56 -0.20 -9.97
N LEU A 80 3.21 0.22 -8.77
CA LEU A 80 2.83 1.59 -8.48
C LEU A 80 4.09 2.47 -8.39
N THR A 81 4.15 3.50 -9.22
CA THR A 81 5.25 4.47 -9.15
C THR A 81 4.99 5.48 -8.03
N LEU A 82 6.06 6.10 -7.53
CA LEU A 82 5.92 7.15 -6.53
C LEU A 82 5.08 8.31 -7.05
N LYS A 83 5.29 8.70 -8.29
CA LYS A 83 4.49 9.78 -8.89
C LYS A 83 3.00 9.47 -8.85
N THR A 84 2.64 8.27 -9.24
CA THR A 84 1.23 7.85 -9.25
C THR A 84 0.68 7.75 -7.83
N LEU A 85 1.48 7.25 -6.90
CA LEU A 85 1.08 7.18 -5.49
C LEU A 85 0.78 8.57 -4.93
N TYR A 86 1.66 9.54 -5.18
CA TYR A 86 1.44 10.92 -4.76
C TYR A 86 0.18 11.51 -5.42
N ASP A 87 -0.02 11.26 -6.70
CA ASP A 87 -1.21 11.76 -7.41
C ASP A 87 -2.49 11.19 -6.81
N ILE A 88 -2.53 9.91 -6.55
CA ILE A 88 -3.72 9.26 -5.98
C ILE A 88 -4.01 9.79 -4.58
N VAL A 89 -3.01 9.85 -3.72
CA VAL A 89 -3.21 10.24 -2.33
C VAL A 89 -3.48 11.73 -2.21
N GLU A 90 -2.71 12.57 -2.88
CA GLU A 90 -2.81 14.02 -2.70
C GLU A 90 -3.92 14.63 -3.53
N LYS A 91 -4.01 14.29 -4.81
CA LYS A 91 -5.07 14.83 -5.68
C LYS A 91 -6.38 14.08 -5.53
N GLY A 92 -6.32 12.76 -5.45
CA GLY A 92 -7.51 11.93 -5.41
C GLY A 92 -8.16 11.87 -4.05
N LEU A 93 -7.38 11.66 -3.01
CA LEU A 93 -7.87 11.41 -1.65
C LEU A 93 -7.71 12.61 -0.71
N GLY A 94 -7.03 13.66 -1.15
CA GLY A 94 -6.81 14.85 -0.32
C GLY A 94 -5.91 14.61 0.88
N GLY A 95 -5.11 13.55 0.84
CA GLY A 95 -4.20 13.19 1.92
C GLY A 95 -2.77 13.57 1.64
N LYS A 96 -1.86 12.97 2.40
CA LYS A 96 -0.41 13.17 2.23
C LYS A 96 0.31 11.85 2.28
N VAL A 97 1.38 11.73 1.49
CA VAL A 97 2.30 10.60 1.53
C VAL A 97 3.53 11.01 2.32
N LYS A 98 3.91 10.20 3.28
CA LYS A 98 5.16 10.37 4.02
C LYS A 98 6.03 9.14 3.79
N ILE A 99 7.30 9.36 3.44
CA ILE A 99 8.23 8.27 3.18
C ILE A 99 9.33 8.33 4.25
N SER A 100 9.61 7.17 4.84
CA SER A 100 10.68 7.02 5.81
C SER A 100 11.64 5.94 5.31
N ILE A 101 12.93 6.25 5.36
CA ILE A 101 13.97 5.31 4.97
C ILE A 101 14.89 5.14 6.18
N GLU A 102 15.10 3.89 6.57
CA GLU A 102 16.02 3.54 7.64
C GLU A 102 17.26 2.90 7.03
N VAL A 103 18.42 3.32 7.52
CA VAL A 103 19.72 2.85 6.99
C VAL A 103 20.53 2.17 8.08
#